data_1a8dc89622ffd1ee50b3408bb1961107
#
_entry.id   1a8dc89622ffd1ee50b3408bb1961107
#
_cell.length_a   1.000
_cell.length_b   1.000
_cell.length_c   1.000
_cell.angle_alpha   90.00
_cell.angle_beta   90.00
_cell.angle_gamma   90.00
#
_symmetry.space_group_name_H-M   'P 1'
#
loop_
_entity.id
_entity.type
_entity.pdbx_description
1 polymer ?
#
loop_
_entity_poly.entity_id
_entity_poly.type
_entity_poly.pdbx_seq_one_letter_code
_entity_poly.pdbx_strand_id
1 'polypeptide(L)'
;MIARGGALQKLKRILKKIGSKNGVRLMFLLGYLLAFGIPFAYAYLAKPPAESDMRVSEGTAHFQYRIKRGYMLMVDGHDYTCGGQYLNANPDCFNDGRTRHVHLEGKTVKVVWFAQAAPVFGEVRRVADILHEGVSQLPPGYLKRTLEYERTSATEDALITFTGMLLILLFYEWMDRIRMRNERRFG
;
A
#
# COMPACT_ATOMS: atom_id res chain seq x y z
N MET A 1 -20.85 -9.00 38.87
CA MET A 1 -20.02 -7.78 38.93
C MET A 1 -18.55 -8.12 39.14
N ILE A 2 -17.93 -8.91 38.29
CA ILE A 2 -16.52 -9.34 38.48
C ILE A 2 -15.92 -9.58 37.09
N ALA A 3 -15.14 -8.66 36.53
CA ALA A 3 -14.14 -8.95 35.47
C ALA A 3 -13.36 -7.71 35.00
N ARG A 4 -13.60 -6.51 35.56
CA ARG A 4 -12.87 -5.30 35.09
C ARG A 4 -11.44 -5.17 35.63
N GLY A 5 -11.08 -5.82 36.72
CA GLY A 5 -9.75 -5.71 37.33
C GLY A 5 -8.63 -6.42 36.57
N GLY A 6 -8.91 -7.58 35.96
CA GLY A 6 -7.91 -8.39 35.28
C GLY A 6 -7.41 -7.79 33.95
N ALA A 7 -8.28 -7.16 33.19
CA ALA A 7 -7.91 -6.51 31.92
C ALA A 7 -7.02 -5.29 32.18
N LEU A 8 -7.31 -4.49 33.18
CA LEU A 8 -6.53 -3.29 33.52
C LEU A 8 -5.11 -3.66 34.04
N GLN A 9 -5.00 -4.72 34.81
CA GLN A 9 -3.69 -5.22 35.25
C GLN A 9 -2.87 -5.79 34.09
N LYS A 10 -3.48 -6.53 33.15
CA LYS A 10 -2.82 -6.98 31.93
C LYS A 10 -2.34 -5.81 31.09
N LEU A 11 -3.17 -4.79 30.90
CA LEU A 11 -2.82 -3.58 30.15
C LEU A 11 -1.64 -2.84 30.81
N LYS A 12 -1.65 -2.65 32.13
CA LYS A 12 -0.52 -2.04 32.88
C LYS A 12 0.79 -2.84 32.74
N ARG A 13 0.74 -4.18 32.74
CA ARG A 13 1.92 -5.02 32.51
C ARG A 13 2.44 -4.88 31.06
N ILE A 14 1.55 -4.83 30.08
CA ILE A 14 1.89 -4.62 28.67
C ILE A 14 2.55 -3.25 28.51
N LEU A 15 1.93 -2.18 29.03
CA LEU A 15 2.47 -0.82 28.99
C LEU A 15 3.85 -0.70 29.67
N LYS A 16 4.04 -1.36 30.83
CA LYS A 16 5.35 -1.41 31.48
C LYS A 16 6.40 -2.16 30.67
N LYS A 17 6.00 -3.21 29.95
CA LYS A 17 6.86 -3.98 29.06
C LYS A 17 7.22 -3.23 27.79
N ILE A 18 6.28 -2.43 27.27
CA ILE A 18 6.49 -1.52 26.11
C ILE A 18 7.45 -0.39 26.47
N GLY A 19 7.40 0.17 27.68
CA GLY A 19 8.36 1.18 28.17
C GLY A 19 9.76 0.65 28.47
N SER A 20 9.99 -0.66 28.39
CA SER A 20 11.32 -1.23 28.45
C SER A 20 12.08 -1.04 27.12
N LYS A 21 13.42 -1.00 27.16
CA LYS A 21 14.26 -0.89 25.93
C LYS A 21 13.88 -1.93 24.85
N ASN A 22 13.62 -3.15 25.26
CA ASN A 22 13.22 -4.22 24.35
C ASN A 22 11.78 -4.02 23.83
N GLY A 23 10.90 -3.39 24.62
CA GLY A 23 9.55 -3.04 24.18
C GLY A 23 9.55 -1.96 23.09
N VAL A 24 10.38 -0.94 23.23
CA VAL A 24 10.55 0.11 22.20
C VAL A 24 11.05 -0.50 20.90
N ARG A 25 12.10 -1.34 20.95
CA ARG A 25 12.63 -2.04 19.77
C ARG A 25 11.57 -2.92 19.11
N LEU A 26 10.79 -3.66 19.89
CA LEU A 26 9.71 -4.50 19.39
C LEU A 26 8.61 -3.67 18.73
N MET A 27 8.25 -2.53 19.30
CA MET A 27 7.26 -1.60 18.73
C MET A 27 7.72 -1.05 17.38
N PHE A 28 8.98 -0.65 17.25
CA PHE A 28 9.56 -0.21 15.98
C PHE A 28 9.53 -1.31 14.93
N LEU A 29 9.93 -2.54 15.29
CA LEU A 29 9.91 -3.70 14.40
C LEU A 29 8.49 -4.05 13.93
N LEU A 30 7.53 -4.07 14.85
CA LEU A 30 6.12 -4.33 14.52
C LEU A 30 5.55 -3.21 13.66
N GLY A 31 5.83 -1.96 13.99
CA GLY A 31 5.41 -0.81 13.18
C GLY A 31 5.95 -0.88 11.75
N TYR A 32 7.24 -1.23 11.60
CA TYR A 32 7.85 -1.43 10.29
C TYR A 32 7.20 -2.59 9.52
N LEU A 33 7.03 -3.75 10.16
CA LEU A 33 6.39 -4.91 9.54
C LEU A 33 4.97 -4.62 9.06
N LEU A 34 4.19 -3.92 9.87
CA LEU A 34 2.81 -3.56 9.50
C LEU A 34 2.76 -2.50 8.41
N ALA A 35 3.61 -1.48 8.48
CA ALA A 35 3.56 -0.37 7.53
C ALA A 35 4.22 -0.69 6.18
N PHE A 36 5.26 -1.49 6.16
CA PHE A 36 6.08 -1.75 4.96
C PHE A 36 6.22 -3.23 4.62
N GLY A 37 6.39 -4.10 5.60
CA GLY A 37 6.61 -5.53 5.35
C GLY A 37 5.40 -6.21 4.70
N ILE A 38 4.19 -5.91 5.15
CA ILE A 38 2.97 -6.47 4.58
C ILE A 38 2.74 -5.94 3.15
N PRO A 39 2.72 -4.61 2.90
CA PRO A 39 2.61 -4.08 1.55
C PRO A 39 3.71 -4.58 0.61
N PHE A 40 4.95 -4.66 1.07
CA PHE A 40 6.06 -5.23 0.32
C PHE A 40 5.79 -6.68 -0.11
N ALA A 41 5.36 -7.54 0.83
CA ALA A 41 5.07 -8.92 0.54
C ALA A 41 3.96 -9.05 -0.53
N TYR A 42 2.90 -8.25 -0.43
CA TYR A 42 1.84 -8.23 -1.44
C TYR A 42 2.32 -7.76 -2.81
N ALA A 43 3.13 -6.71 -2.88
CA ALA A 43 3.68 -6.22 -4.15
C ALA A 43 4.65 -7.24 -4.77
N TYR A 44 5.50 -7.86 -3.94
CA TYR A 44 6.49 -8.83 -4.40
C TYR A 44 5.85 -10.15 -4.85
N LEU A 45 4.82 -10.61 -4.15
CA LEU A 45 4.11 -11.85 -4.47
C LEU A 45 3.02 -11.67 -5.55
N ALA A 46 2.70 -10.42 -5.94
CA ALA A 46 1.74 -10.15 -6.99
C ALA A 46 2.19 -10.83 -8.31
N LYS A 47 1.38 -11.75 -8.80
CA LYS A 47 1.59 -12.44 -10.08
C LYS A 47 0.63 -11.86 -11.11
N PRO A 48 1.03 -11.87 -12.39
CA PRO A 48 0.05 -11.65 -13.45
C PRO A 48 -1.09 -12.67 -13.29
N PRO A 49 -2.34 -12.25 -13.42
CA PRO A 49 -3.47 -13.16 -13.37
C PRO A 49 -3.41 -14.15 -14.54
N ALA A 50 -3.97 -15.34 -14.37
CA ALA A 50 -4.24 -16.24 -15.48
C ALA A 50 -5.33 -15.64 -16.37
N GLU A 51 -5.36 -16.02 -17.63
CA GLU A 51 -6.44 -15.55 -18.54
C GLU A 51 -7.83 -15.93 -18.02
N SER A 52 -7.95 -17.07 -17.36
CA SER A 52 -9.19 -17.53 -16.72
C SER A 52 -9.70 -16.62 -15.60
N ASP A 53 -8.82 -15.83 -14.99
CA ASP A 53 -9.16 -14.94 -13.88
C ASP A 53 -9.59 -13.56 -14.38
N MET A 54 -9.40 -13.31 -15.67
CA MET A 54 -9.79 -12.06 -16.31
C MET A 54 -11.30 -12.00 -16.48
N ARG A 55 -11.86 -10.86 -16.13
CA ARG A 55 -13.28 -10.54 -16.26
C ARG A 55 -13.43 -9.32 -17.15
N VAL A 56 -14.58 -9.21 -17.80
CA VAL A 56 -14.91 -8.07 -18.64
C VAL A 56 -16.14 -7.40 -18.08
N SER A 57 -16.10 -6.09 -17.94
CA SER A 57 -17.24 -5.25 -17.64
C SER A 57 -17.40 -4.22 -18.75
N GLU A 58 -18.63 -3.96 -19.17
CA GLU A 58 -18.92 -2.99 -20.21
C GLU A 58 -19.92 -1.94 -19.66
N GLY A 59 -19.67 -0.67 -19.89
CA GLY A 59 -20.54 0.39 -19.42
C GLY A 59 -19.96 1.78 -19.70
N THR A 60 -20.62 2.79 -19.17
CA THR A 60 -20.18 4.18 -19.33
C THR A 60 -19.05 4.49 -18.36
N ALA A 61 -17.94 5.00 -18.90
CA ALA A 61 -16.78 5.41 -18.10
C ALA A 61 -17.03 6.75 -17.41
N HIS A 62 -16.76 6.82 -16.13
CA HIS A 62 -16.73 8.04 -15.34
C HIS A 62 -15.43 8.11 -14.57
N PHE A 63 -14.84 9.30 -14.46
CA PHE A 63 -13.59 9.49 -13.73
C PHE A 63 -13.81 10.37 -12.51
N GLN A 64 -13.61 9.81 -11.32
CA GLN A 64 -13.71 10.53 -10.06
C GLN A 64 -12.32 10.88 -9.54
N TYR A 65 -12.05 12.19 -9.36
CA TYR A 65 -10.82 12.62 -8.72
C TYR A 65 -10.86 12.33 -7.21
N ARG A 66 -9.86 11.62 -6.72
CA ARG A 66 -9.66 11.38 -5.27
C ARG A 66 -8.35 12.03 -4.82
N ILE A 67 -8.42 12.81 -3.75
CA ILE A 67 -7.26 13.49 -3.17
C ILE A 67 -6.13 12.46 -2.91
N LYS A 68 -4.93 12.76 -3.35
CA LYS A 68 -3.73 11.92 -3.27
C LYS A 68 -3.75 10.63 -4.10
N ARG A 69 -4.84 10.33 -4.80
CA ARG A 69 -4.97 9.09 -5.57
C ARG A 69 -5.14 9.31 -7.08
N GLY A 70 -5.36 10.56 -7.52
CA GLY A 70 -5.64 10.86 -8.92
C GLY A 70 -7.05 10.47 -9.36
N TYR A 71 -7.22 10.20 -10.65
CA TYR A 71 -8.52 9.85 -11.23
C TYR A 71 -8.76 8.33 -11.13
N MET A 72 -9.84 7.96 -10.47
CA MET A 72 -10.33 6.57 -10.44
C MET A 72 -11.36 6.36 -11.52
N LEU A 73 -11.22 5.28 -12.27
CA LEU A 73 -12.19 4.86 -13.26
C LEU A 73 -13.40 4.20 -12.56
N MET A 74 -14.58 4.65 -12.90
CA MET A 74 -15.85 4.05 -12.52
C MET A 74 -16.57 3.59 -13.79
N VAL A 75 -17.03 2.34 -13.81
CA VAL A 75 -17.85 1.80 -14.89
C VAL A 75 -19.02 1.07 -14.26
N ASP A 76 -20.23 1.43 -14.67
CA ASP A 76 -21.46 0.84 -14.16
C ASP A 76 -21.55 0.82 -12.62
N GLY A 77 -21.19 1.95 -12.00
CA GLY A 77 -21.21 2.12 -10.54
C GLY A 77 -20.13 1.37 -9.77
N HIS A 78 -19.18 0.77 -10.47
CA HIS A 78 -18.07 0.03 -9.85
C HIS A 78 -16.73 0.75 -10.03
N ASP A 79 -15.96 0.78 -8.94
CA ASP A 79 -14.60 1.35 -8.90
C ASP A 79 -13.58 0.36 -9.50
N TYR A 80 -12.70 0.89 -10.37
CA TYR A 80 -11.57 0.17 -10.96
C TYR A 80 -10.28 0.93 -10.69
N THR A 81 -9.20 0.20 -10.42
CA THR A 81 -7.88 0.79 -10.19
C THR A 81 -6.85 0.23 -11.17
N CYS A 82 -6.02 1.08 -11.69
CA CYS A 82 -4.89 0.71 -12.53
C CYS A 82 -3.59 0.53 -11.73
N GLY A 83 -3.49 1.19 -10.59
CA GLY A 83 -2.40 0.99 -9.64
C GLY A 83 -2.60 -0.25 -8.79
N GLY A 84 -1.49 -0.79 -8.31
CA GLY A 84 -1.51 -1.84 -7.31
C GLY A 84 -1.88 -1.30 -5.93
N GLN A 85 -1.74 -2.18 -4.96
CA GLN A 85 -2.11 -1.91 -3.57
C GLN A 85 -0.98 -1.37 -2.73
N TYR A 86 0.16 -1.15 -3.34
CA TYR A 86 1.27 -0.48 -2.70
C TYR A 86 0.86 0.97 -2.41
N LEU A 87 1.22 1.48 -1.22
CA LEU A 87 0.77 2.78 -0.70
C LEU A 87 1.00 3.96 -1.66
N ASN A 88 1.98 3.85 -2.54
CA ASN A 88 2.35 4.86 -3.54
C ASN A 88 1.88 4.52 -4.96
N ALA A 89 1.19 3.40 -5.16
CA ALA A 89 0.71 3.04 -6.48
C ALA A 89 -0.40 4.00 -6.89
N ASN A 90 -0.17 4.68 -8.00
CA ASN A 90 -1.17 5.59 -8.56
C ASN A 90 -2.31 4.77 -9.15
N PRO A 91 -3.56 4.90 -8.65
CA PRO A 91 -4.71 4.20 -9.20
C PRO A 91 -5.12 4.74 -10.58
N ASP A 92 -4.55 5.87 -11.00
CA ASP A 92 -4.82 6.49 -12.28
C ASP A 92 -4.28 5.65 -13.44
N CYS A 93 -5.15 5.29 -14.35
CA CYS A 93 -4.81 4.53 -15.54
C CYS A 93 -4.02 5.35 -16.58
N PHE A 94 -4.09 6.67 -16.48
CA PHE A 94 -3.58 7.60 -17.47
C PHE A 94 -2.64 8.65 -16.86
N ASN A 95 -1.66 8.17 -16.10
CA ASN A 95 -0.69 9.02 -15.39
C ASN A 95 0.19 9.88 -16.32
N ASP A 96 0.09 9.69 -17.62
CA ASP A 96 0.88 10.38 -18.66
C ASP A 96 0.30 11.71 -19.15
N GLY A 97 -0.77 12.18 -18.55
CA GLY A 97 -1.31 13.46 -18.91
C GLY A 97 -2.83 13.59 -18.73
N ARG A 98 -3.21 14.74 -18.32
CA ARG A 98 -4.56 15.17 -17.93
C ARG A 98 -5.64 15.05 -19.01
N THR A 99 -5.33 14.52 -20.18
CA THR A 99 -6.22 14.58 -21.35
C THR A 99 -6.90 13.27 -21.70
N ARG A 100 -6.29 12.10 -21.40
CA ARG A 100 -6.89 10.83 -21.83
C ARG A 100 -8.15 10.43 -21.08
N HIS A 101 -8.22 10.66 -19.77
CA HIS A 101 -9.44 10.40 -19.03
C HIS A 101 -10.60 11.28 -19.53
N VAL A 102 -10.33 12.52 -19.95
CA VAL A 102 -11.36 13.41 -20.51
C VAL A 102 -11.94 12.86 -21.81
N HIS A 103 -11.13 12.18 -22.64
CA HIS A 103 -11.61 11.60 -23.89
C HIS A 103 -12.54 10.40 -23.70
N LEU A 104 -12.41 9.71 -22.57
CA LEU A 104 -13.24 8.53 -22.25
C LEU A 104 -14.42 8.86 -21.35
N GLU A 105 -14.46 10.05 -20.75
CA GLU A 105 -15.55 10.47 -19.87
C GLU A 105 -16.89 10.41 -20.62
N GLY A 106 -17.85 9.71 -20.04
CA GLY A 106 -19.18 9.53 -20.60
C GLY A 106 -19.27 8.57 -21.81
N LYS A 107 -18.15 7.93 -22.21
CA LYS A 107 -18.15 6.97 -23.32
C LYS A 107 -18.32 5.54 -22.84
N THR A 108 -18.87 4.70 -23.73
CA THR A 108 -18.96 3.26 -23.47
C THR A 108 -17.59 2.62 -23.66
N VAL A 109 -17.13 1.93 -22.62
CA VAL A 109 -15.85 1.21 -22.60
C VAL A 109 -16.05 -0.22 -22.14
N LYS A 110 -15.14 -1.10 -22.56
CA LYS A 110 -14.98 -2.45 -22.00
C LYS A 110 -13.73 -2.47 -21.15
N VAL A 111 -13.88 -2.78 -19.86
CA VAL A 111 -12.76 -2.90 -18.92
C VAL A 111 -12.46 -4.37 -18.71
N VAL A 112 -11.26 -4.77 -19.09
CA VAL A 112 -10.70 -6.09 -18.73
C VAL A 112 -10.04 -5.94 -17.38
N TRP A 113 -10.45 -6.73 -16.39
CA TRP A 113 -10.01 -6.60 -15.02
C TRP A 113 -9.91 -7.94 -14.31
N PHE A 114 -9.24 -7.96 -13.18
CA PHE A 114 -9.15 -9.11 -12.27
C PHE A 114 -9.26 -8.68 -10.82
N ALA A 115 -9.68 -9.60 -9.96
CA ALA A 115 -9.71 -9.37 -8.53
C ALA A 115 -8.30 -9.53 -7.96
N GLN A 116 -7.81 -8.48 -7.29
CA GLN A 116 -6.52 -8.52 -6.60
C GLN A 116 -6.74 -8.33 -5.11
N ALA A 117 -6.14 -9.23 -4.29
CA ALA A 117 -6.18 -9.11 -2.84
C ALA A 117 -5.50 -7.83 -2.34
N ALA A 118 -6.11 -7.13 -1.38
CA ALA A 118 -5.64 -5.90 -0.76
C ALA A 118 -5.41 -6.09 0.73
N PRO A 119 -4.21 -5.74 1.28
CA PRO A 119 -3.86 -6.02 2.67
C PRO A 119 -4.84 -5.47 3.70
N VAL A 120 -5.54 -4.38 3.39
CA VAL A 120 -6.44 -3.68 4.32
C VAL A 120 -7.87 -3.59 3.78
N PHE A 121 -8.05 -3.69 2.47
CA PHE A 121 -9.32 -3.37 1.79
C PHE A 121 -10.03 -4.60 1.20
N GLY A 122 -9.55 -5.80 1.48
CA GLY A 122 -10.11 -7.04 0.93
C GLY A 122 -9.66 -7.26 -0.52
N GLU A 123 -10.56 -7.13 -1.49
CA GLU A 123 -10.27 -7.25 -2.92
C GLU A 123 -10.53 -5.93 -3.65
N VAL A 124 -9.69 -5.64 -4.62
CA VAL A 124 -9.90 -4.51 -5.54
C VAL A 124 -9.99 -5.02 -6.98
N ARG A 125 -10.74 -4.33 -7.81
CA ARG A 125 -10.82 -4.59 -9.25
C ARG A 125 -9.68 -3.89 -9.94
N ARG A 126 -8.66 -4.66 -10.32
CA ARG A 126 -7.49 -4.13 -11.01
C ARG A 126 -7.67 -4.23 -12.50
N VAL A 127 -7.45 -3.13 -13.19
CA VAL A 127 -7.54 -3.03 -14.64
C VAL A 127 -6.34 -3.71 -15.30
N ALA A 128 -6.63 -4.57 -16.26
CA ALA A 128 -5.63 -5.15 -17.15
C ALA A 128 -5.62 -4.41 -18.50
N ASP A 129 -6.80 -4.03 -19.01
CA ASP A 129 -6.94 -3.23 -20.23
C ASP A 129 -8.27 -2.45 -20.23
N ILE A 130 -8.30 -1.37 -21.02
CA ILE A 130 -9.50 -0.57 -21.29
C ILE A 130 -9.67 -0.50 -22.80
N LEU A 131 -10.78 -0.98 -23.30
CA LEU A 131 -11.10 -0.96 -24.72
C LEU A 131 -12.20 0.07 -25.00
N HIS A 132 -11.97 0.94 -25.96
CA HIS A 132 -12.98 1.83 -26.51
C HIS A 132 -13.06 1.61 -28.01
N GLU A 133 -14.24 1.29 -28.53
CA GLU A 133 -14.45 0.93 -29.95
C GLU A 133 -13.53 -0.22 -30.42
N GLY A 134 -13.23 -1.17 -29.54
CA GLY A 134 -12.34 -2.30 -29.82
C GLY A 134 -10.85 -1.97 -29.76
N VAL A 135 -10.47 -0.73 -29.51
CA VAL A 135 -9.07 -0.29 -29.46
C VAL A 135 -8.62 -0.16 -27.99
N SER A 136 -7.50 -0.79 -27.65
CA SER A 136 -6.89 -0.66 -26.32
C SER A 136 -6.45 0.80 -26.08
N GLN A 137 -6.83 1.31 -24.92
CA GLN A 137 -6.48 2.66 -24.49
C GLN A 137 -5.22 2.69 -23.61
N LEU A 138 -4.77 1.51 -23.16
CA LEU A 138 -3.55 1.37 -22.39
C LEU A 138 -2.37 0.95 -23.30
N PRO A 139 -1.13 1.34 -22.97
CA PRO A 139 0.03 0.97 -23.73
C PRO A 139 0.25 -0.56 -23.75
N PRO A 140 0.76 -1.15 -24.83
CA PRO A 140 1.04 -2.58 -24.90
C PRO A 140 1.91 -3.05 -23.73
N GLY A 141 1.52 -4.17 -23.10
CA GLY A 141 2.22 -4.72 -21.92
C GLY A 141 2.08 -3.87 -20.64
N TYR A 142 1.08 -3.00 -20.57
CA TYR A 142 0.82 -2.14 -19.43
C TYR A 142 0.82 -2.89 -18.11
N LEU A 143 0.03 -3.95 -17.98
CA LEU A 143 -0.09 -4.71 -16.75
C LEU A 143 1.26 -5.26 -16.28
N LYS A 144 2.04 -5.86 -17.19
CA LYS A 144 3.37 -6.41 -16.87
C LYS A 144 4.30 -5.33 -16.35
N ARG A 145 4.38 -4.19 -17.06
CA ARG A 145 5.23 -3.05 -16.65
C ARG A 145 4.82 -2.48 -15.31
N THR A 146 3.52 -2.36 -15.06
CA THR A 146 3.02 -1.82 -13.79
C THR A 146 3.33 -2.77 -12.63
N LEU A 147 3.21 -4.08 -12.82
CA LEU A 147 3.58 -5.07 -11.81
C LEU A 147 5.10 -5.07 -11.52
N GLU A 148 5.93 -4.95 -12.55
CA GLU A 148 7.39 -4.85 -12.40
C GLU A 148 7.78 -3.55 -11.67
N TYR A 149 7.18 -2.43 -12.04
CA TYR A 149 7.40 -1.14 -11.38
C TYR A 149 7.02 -1.21 -9.90
N GLU A 150 5.86 -1.78 -9.56
CA GLU A 150 5.42 -1.92 -8.16
C GLU A 150 6.38 -2.77 -7.34
N ARG A 151 6.92 -3.86 -7.91
CA ARG A 151 7.92 -4.69 -7.22
C ARG A 151 9.21 -3.91 -6.95
N THR A 152 9.68 -3.17 -7.95
CA THR A 152 10.90 -2.39 -7.81
C THR A 152 10.72 -1.28 -6.79
N SER A 153 9.66 -0.47 -6.92
CA SER A 153 9.36 0.61 -5.98
C SER A 153 9.13 0.10 -4.55
N ALA A 154 8.41 -1.01 -4.39
CA ALA A 154 8.21 -1.61 -3.08
C ALA A 154 9.52 -2.05 -2.42
N THR A 155 10.46 -2.57 -3.22
CA THR A 155 11.78 -2.98 -2.73
C THR A 155 12.61 -1.77 -2.32
N GLU A 156 12.64 -0.73 -3.14
CA GLU A 156 13.37 0.51 -2.86
C GLU A 156 12.83 1.22 -1.60
N ASP A 157 11.52 1.38 -1.50
CA ASP A 157 10.89 2.02 -0.36
C ASP A 157 11.08 1.21 0.94
N ALA A 158 11.00 -0.12 0.86
CA ALA A 158 11.29 -0.98 2.01
C ALA A 158 12.73 -0.84 2.49
N LEU A 159 13.70 -0.76 1.57
CA LEU A 159 15.11 -0.59 1.88
C LEU A 159 15.40 0.78 2.51
N ILE A 160 14.88 1.86 1.90
CA ILE A 160 15.05 3.23 2.40
C ILE A 160 14.46 3.35 3.81
N THR A 161 13.26 2.84 3.99
CA THR A 161 12.57 2.92 5.29
C THR A 161 13.24 2.06 6.35
N PHE A 162 13.72 0.86 5.99
CA PHE A 162 14.50 0.01 6.89
C PHE A 162 15.79 0.70 7.34
N THR A 163 16.51 1.31 6.40
CA THR A 163 17.74 2.05 6.70
C THR A 163 17.45 3.24 7.63
N GLY A 164 16.39 4.01 7.34
CA GLY A 164 15.96 5.11 8.20
C GLY A 164 15.60 4.65 9.61
N MET A 165 14.85 3.56 9.72
CA MET A 165 14.51 2.96 11.02
C MET A 165 15.75 2.51 11.80
N LEU A 166 16.71 1.86 11.11
CA LEU A 166 17.96 1.43 11.73
C LEU A 166 18.75 2.61 12.28
N LEU A 167 18.85 3.70 11.52
CA LEU A 167 19.52 4.93 11.96
C LEU A 167 18.84 5.54 13.20
N ILE A 168 17.51 5.58 13.23
CA ILE A 168 16.76 6.05 14.41
C ILE A 168 17.03 5.18 15.63
N LEU A 169 17.05 3.86 15.48
CA LEU A 169 17.36 2.95 16.58
C LEU A 169 18.80 3.11 17.08
N LEU A 170 19.77 3.26 16.17
CA LEU A 170 21.17 3.50 16.55
C LEU A 170 21.33 4.84 17.27
N PHE A 171 20.65 5.89 16.80
CA PHE A 171 20.64 7.19 17.46
C PHE A 171 20.03 7.10 18.87
N TYR A 172 18.92 6.39 19.01
CA TYR A 172 18.28 6.17 20.32
C TYR A 172 19.23 5.43 21.28
N GLU A 173 19.92 4.39 20.82
CA GLU A 173 20.90 3.67 21.66
C GLU A 173 22.10 4.52 22.02
N TRP A 174 22.58 5.37 21.11
CA TRP A 174 23.66 6.29 21.37
C TRP A 174 23.29 7.32 22.43
N MET A 175 22.11 7.93 22.32
CA MET A 175 21.58 8.89 23.30
C MET A 175 21.42 8.25 24.68
N ASP A 176 20.90 7.03 24.75
CA ASP A 176 20.77 6.31 26.00
C ASP A 176 22.14 6.01 26.67
N ARG A 177 23.15 5.65 25.87
CA ARG A 177 24.52 5.48 26.38
C ARG A 177 25.12 6.78 26.94
N ILE A 178 24.87 7.93 26.31
CA ILE A 178 25.29 9.23 26.80
C ILE A 178 24.61 9.52 28.15
N ARG A 179 23.31 9.35 28.21
CA ARG A 179 22.52 9.55 29.44
C ARG A 179 23.07 8.71 30.59
N MET A 180 23.28 7.43 30.38
CA MET A 180 23.83 6.52 31.38
C MET A 180 25.25 6.91 31.83
N ARG A 181 26.10 7.47 30.95
CA ARG A 181 27.44 7.98 31.31
C ARG A 181 27.33 9.23 32.18
N ASN A 182 26.41 10.12 31.89
CA ASN A 182 26.20 11.32 32.68
C ASN A 182 25.64 11.02 34.07
N GLU A 183 24.69 10.11 34.19
CA GLU A 183 24.16 9.67 35.49
C GLU A 183 25.24 9.04 36.38
N ARG A 184 26.25 8.33 35.79
CA ARG A 184 27.39 7.78 36.55
C ARG A 184 28.45 8.81 36.96
N ARG A 185 28.49 9.98 36.34
CA ARG A 185 29.44 11.06 36.64
C ARG A 185 28.94 12.03 37.70
N PHE A 186 27.63 12.17 37.83
CA PHE A 186 27.00 13.20 38.66
C PHE A 186 26.08 12.60 39.77
N GLY A 187 25.94 11.31 39.87
CA GLY A 187 25.31 10.58 40.98
C GLY A 187 26.32 9.86 41.81
#